data_405f5740132246d4846583baff518b72
#
_entry.id   405f5740132246d4846583baff518b72
#
_cell.length_a   1.000
_cell.length_b   1.000
_cell.length_c   1.000
_cell.angle_alpha   90.00
_cell.angle_beta   90.00
_cell.angle_gamma   90.00
#
_symmetry.space_group_name_H-M   'P 1'
#
loop_
_entity.id
_entity.type
_entity.pdbx_description
1 polymer ?
#
loop_
_entity_poly.entity_id
_entity_poly.type
_entity_poly.pdbx_seq_one_letter_code
_entity_poly.pdbx_strand_id
1 'polypeptide(L)'
;MNLQQRDELHLWHPYTQHQTAAKPLGIVKGKDALLWGEDGKEYIDAIASWWVNPYGHSNERLAQAAYKQLTQLEHVLFGGFTHKPAVELAEKLISILPKNQQKVFFSDNGSTAVEIAIKMALQYFFNKGEKRFTVIAFEGAFHGDTFGAMAASGISFFTEAFQEHLLKVVRIPLPQKGSKASAEALRKAIAEHQPAAFIFEALVQGASGMQIYSPEDLDELLSIAQTNGVIT
;
A
#
# COMPACT_ATOMS: atom_id res chain seq x y z
N MET A 1 -6.14 -37.14 -4.26
CA MET A 1 -5.22 -35.98 -4.23
C MET A 1 -5.70 -35.04 -3.13
N ASN A 2 -4.84 -34.70 -2.22
CA ASN A 2 -5.10 -33.70 -1.16
C ASN A 2 -5.06 -32.29 -1.71
N LEU A 3 -5.37 -31.27 -0.88
CA LEU A 3 -5.42 -29.87 -1.31
C LEU A 3 -4.06 -29.40 -1.84
N GLN A 4 -2.98 -29.72 -1.13
CA GLN A 4 -1.61 -29.39 -1.53
C GLN A 4 -1.24 -29.94 -2.92
N GLN A 5 -1.54 -31.20 -3.20
CA GLN A 5 -1.27 -31.81 -4.50
C GLN A 5 -2.06 -31.17 -5.64
N ARG A 6 -3.29 -30.76 -5.36
CA ARG A 6 -4.14 -30.06 -6.34
C ARG A 6 -3.65 -28.63 -6.60
N ASP A 7 -3.18 -27.96 -5.57
CA ASP A 7 -2.57 -26.65 -5.64
C ASP A 7 -1.33 -26.64 -6.55
N GLU A 8 -0.39 -27.56 -6.30
CA GLU A 8 0.83 -27.72 -7.09
C GLU A 8 0.59 -27.89 -8.61
N LEU A 9 -0.56 -28.44 -8.98
CA LEU A 9 -0.91 -28.65 -10.39
C LEU A 9 -1.49 -27.40 -11.08
N HIS A 10 -2.07 -26.48 -10.32
CA HIS A 10 -2.94 -25.47 -10.92
C HIS A 10 -2.67 -24.02 -10.45
N LEU A 11 -1.94 -23.81 -9.35
CA LEU A 11 -1.73 -22.48 -8.79
C LEU A 11 -0.26 -22.05 -8.87
N TRP A 12 -0.05 -20.80 -9.20
CA TRP A 12 1.23 -20.12 -9.11
C TRP A 12 1.16 -19.05 -8.02
N HIS A 13 1.92 -19.25 -6.95
CA HIS A 13 1.91 -18.38 -5.80
C HIS A 13 2.75 -17.11 -6.04
N PRO A 14 2.28 -15.94 -5.57
CA PRO A 14 3.08 -14.71 -5.62
C PRO A 14 4.32 -14.84 -4.73
N TYR A 15 5.35 -14.07 -5.04
CA TYR A 15 6.63 -14.03 -4.31
C TYR A 15 7.30 -15.40 -4.09
N THR A 16 7.00 -16.36 -4.95
CA THR A 16 7.41 -17.75 -4.76
C THR A 16 8.21 -18.22 -5.95
N GLN A 17 9.44 -18.72 -5.69
CA GLN A 17 10.21 -19.46 -6.69
C GLN A 17 9.68 -20.90 -6.79
N HIS A 18 8.89 -21.16 -7.80
CA HIS A 18 8.10 -22.41 -7.94
C HIS A 18 8.93 -23.69 -7.89
N GLN A 19 10.18 -23.68 -8.38
CA GLN A 19 11.04 -24.86 -8.39
C GLN A 19 11.63 -25.20 -7.02
N THR A 20 11.86 -24.21 -6.17
CA THR A 20 12.65 -24.37 -4.94
C THR A 20 11.87 -24.09 -3.67
N ALA A 21 10.68 -23.51 -3.78
CA ALA A 21 9.84 -23.20 -2.63
C ALA A 21 9.36 -24.46 -1.92
N ALA A 22 9.19 -24.37 -0.61
CA ALA A 22 8.49 -25.39 0.14
C ALA A 22 7.04 -25.52 -0.35
N LYS A 23 6.52 -26.72 -0.28
CA LYS A 23 5.12 -26.98 -0.66
C LYS A 23 4.17 -26.19 0.24
N PRO A 24 3.08 -25.62 -0.33
CA PRO A 24 2.14 -24.84 0.45
C PRO A 24 1.40 -25.71 1.46
N LEU A 25 1.07 -25.14 2.60
CA LEU A 25 0.26 -25.79 3.62
C LEU A 25 -1.23 -25.65 3.26
N GLY A 26 -1.94 -26.75 3.09
CA GLY A 26 -3.38 -26.73 2.82
C GLY A 26 -4.16 -26.33 4.06
N ILE A 27 -4.73 -25.12 4.10
CA ILE A 27 -5.55 -24.62 5.21
C ILE A 27 -7.03 -24.85 4.88
N VAL A 28 -7.75 -25.45 5.82
CA VAL A 28 -9.17 -25.82 5.65
C VAL A 28 -10.11 -25.03 6.56
N LYS A 29 -9.60 -24.37 7.60
CA LYS A 29 -10.39 -23.61 8.57
C LYS A 29 -9.54 -22.54 9.25
N GLY A 30 -10.16 -21.43 9.61
CA GLY A 30 -9.57 -20.40 10.47
C GLY A 30 -10.56 -19.93 11.53
N LYS A 31 -10.08 -19.59 12.72
CA LYS A 31 -10.86 -18.93 13.77
C LYS A 31 -9.93 -18.10 14.67
N ASP A 32 -10.25 -16.85 14.85
CA ASP A 32 -9.42 -15.89 15.60
C ASP A 32 -7.97 -15.89 15.08
N ALA A 33 -6.97 -16.22 15.88
CA ALA A 33 -5.56 -16.33 15.45
C ALA A 33 -5.15 -17.77 15.03
N LEU A 34 -6.09 -18.69 14.94
CA LEU A 34 -5.79 -20.10 14.67
C LEU A 34 -6.21 -20.52 13.26
N LEU A 35 -5.38 -21.33 12.64
CA LEU A 35 -5.62 -21.99 11.36
C LEU A 35 -5.54 -23.50 11.54
N TRP A 36 -6.32 -24.26 10.82
CA TRP A 36 -6.28 -25.73 10.79
C TRP A 36 -5.90 -26.20 9.40
N GLY A 37 -4.84 -27.00 9.36
CA GLY A 37 -4.39 -27.66 8.15
C GLY A 37 -5.20 -28.89 7.78
N GLU A 38 -5.15 -29.31 6.51
CA GLU A 38 -5.69 -30.59 6.06
C GLU A 38 -4.93 -31.81 6.67
N ASP A 39 -3.75 -31.57 7.24
CA ASP A 39 -2.96 -32.55 8.01
C ASP A 39 -3.50 -32.74 9.43
N GLY A 40 -4.58 -32.08 9.80
CA GLY A 40 -5.22 -32.15 11.11
C GLY A 40 -4.53 -31.33 12.21
N LYS A 41 -3.48 -30.57 11.89
CA LYS A 41 -2.77 -29.76 12.87
C LYS A 41 -3.34 -28.37 12.97
N GLU A 42 -3.09 -27.76 14.14
CA GLU A 42 -3.40 -26.37 14.44
C GLU A 42 -2.14 -25.51 14.30
N TYR A 43 -2.31 -24.34 13.72
CA TYR A 43 -1.25 -23.34 13.46
C TYR A 43 -1.67 -21.98 14.00
N ILE A 44 -0.73 -21.22 14.53
CA ILE A 44 -0.96 -19.83 14.94
C ILE A 44 -0.61 -18.91 13.76
N ASP A 45 -1.57 -18.11 13.32
CA ASP A 45 -1.34 -17.04 12.37
C ASP A 45 -0.85 -15.77 13.09
N ALA A 46 0.45 -15.74 13.37
CA ALA A 46 1.08 -14.66 14.14
C ALA A 46 1.21 -13.33 13.38
N ILE A 47 0.90 -13.33 12.07
CA ILE A 47 1.01 -12.13 11.21
C ILE A 47 -0.35 -11.68 10.65
N ALA A 48 -1.45 -12.20 11.21
CA ALA A 48 -2.81 -11.89 10.74
C ALA A 48 -2.96 -12.02 9.21
N SER A 49 -2.44 -13.10 8.64
CA SER A 49 -2.39 -13.37 7.19
C SER A 49 -1.88 -12.16 6.40
N TRP A 50 -0.69 -11.71 6.77
CA TRP A 50 -0.03 -10.53 6.17
C TRP A 50 -0.80 -9.23 6.45
N TRP A 51 -1.22 -9.06 7.72
CA TRP A 51 -1.92 -7.88 8.26
C TRP A 51 -3.34 -7.65 7.73
N VAL A 52 -3.92 -8.61 7.00
CA VAL A 52 -5.26 -8.47 6.41
C VAL A 52 -6.38 -8.80 7.39
N ASN A 53 -6.13 -9.66 8.38
CA ASN A 53 -7.13 -10.15 9.32
C ASN A 53 -6.94 -9.62 10.77
N PRO A 54 -6.92 -8.30 11.01
CA PRO A 54 -6.63 -7.75 12.34
C PRO A 54 -7.73 -8.06 13.37
N TYR A 55 -8.91 -8.47 12.92
CA TYR A 55 -10.04 -8.85 13.79
C TYR A 55 -10.20 -10.37 13.95
N GLY A 56 -9.23 -11.14 13.49
CA GLY A 56 -9.23 -12.59 13.53
C GLY A 56 -9.99 -13.24 12.36
N HIS A 57 -9.63 -14.50 12.10
CA HIS A 57 -10.29 -15.33 11.09
C HIS A 57 -11.73 -15.63 11.47
N SER A 58 -12.59 -15.75 10.48
CA SER A 58 -14.01 -16.11 10.62
C SER A 58 -14.75 -15.25 11.65
N ASN A 59 -14.49 -13.94 11.62
CA ASN A 59 -15.17 -12.99 12.49
C ASN A 59 -16.67 -12.94 12.10
N GLU A 60 -17.53 -13.40 13.01
CA GLU A 60 -18.95 -13.55 12.75
C GLU A 60 -19.63 -12.22 12.44
N ARG A 61 -19.29 -11.13 13.14
CA ARG A 61 -19.86 -9.81 12.92
C ARG A 61 -19.58 -9.30 11.51
N LEU A 62 -18.33 -9.48 11.02
CA LEU A 62 -17.96 -9.09 9.66
C LEU A 62 -18.65 -9.96 8.62
N ALA A 63 -18.70 -11.28 8.86
CA ALA A 63 -19.38 -12.21 7.95
C ALA A 63 -20.87 -11.90 7.81
N GLN A 64 -21.57 -11.63 8.92
CA GLN A 64 -22.99 -11.25 8.91
C GLN A 64 -23.22 -9.90 8.22
N ALA A 65 -22.36 -8.90 8.43
CA ALA A 65 -22.46 -7.61 7.76
C ALA A 65 -22.28 -7.76 6.24
N ALA A 66 -21.30 -8.55 5.80
CA ALA A 66 -21.07 -8.85 4.39
C ALA A 66 -22.25 -9.61 3.78
N TYR A 67 -22.75 -10.65 4.44
CA TYR A 67 -23.92 -11.41 3.98
C TYR A 67 -25.14 -10.50 3.77
N LYS A 68 -25.45 -9.66 4.77
CA LYS A 68 -26.58 -8.71 4.70
C LYS A 68 -26.45 -7.75 3.53
N GLN A 69 -25.24 -7.22 3.30
CA GLN A 69 -25.00 -6.30 2.18
C GLN A 69 -25.11 -7.01 0.82
N LEU A 70 -24.49 -8.20 0.68
CA LEU A 70 -24.52 -8.98 -0.55
C LEU A 70 -25.95 -9.40 -0.96
N THR A 71 -26.82 -9.68 0.00
CA THR A 71 -28.24 -10.00 -0.29
C THR A 71 -29.08 -8.78 -0.65
N GLN A 72 -28.57 -7.57 -0.43
CA GLN A 72 -29.26 -6.32 -0.77
C GLN A 72 -28.72 -5.69 -2.06
N LEU A 73 -27.40 -5.57 -2.17
CA LEU A 73 -26.70 -5.01 -3.31
C LEU A 73 -25.20 -5.41 -3.22
N GLU A 74 -24.76 -6.28 -4.10
CA GLU A 74 -23.38 -6.76 -4.17
C GLU A 74 -22.46 -5.80 -4.90
N HIS A 75 -22.93 -5.20 -5.98
CA HIS A 75 -22.16 -4.27 -6.80
C HIS A 75 -23.05 -3.33 -7.61
N VAL A 76 -22.56 -2.12 -7.79
CA VAL A 76 -23.01 -1.18 -8.82
C VAL A 76 -21.83 -0.31 -9.24
N LEU A 77 -21.68 -0.04 -10.53
CA LEU A 77 -20.57 0.78 -11.04
C LEU A 77 -20.64 2.22 -10.49
N PHE A 78 -19.49 2.84 -10.22
CA PHE A 78 -19.42 4.26 -9.83
C PHE A 78 -19.52 5.25 -11.00
N GLY A 79 -19.62 4.79 -12.23
CA GLY A 79 -19.83 5.64 -13.40
C GLY A 79 -21.25 6.18 -13.47
N GLY A 80 -21.60 7.12 -12.62
CA GLY A 80 -22.92 7.75 -12.55
C GLY A 80 -23.86 7.17 -11.48
N PHE A 81 -23.41 6.16 -10.72
CA PHE A 81 -24.17 5.57 -9.60
C PHE A 81 -23.42 5.76 -8.28
N THR A 82 -24.13 5.61 -7.18
CA THR A 82 -23.56 5.58 -5.83
C THR A 82 -24.33 4.59 -4.97
N HIS A 83 -23.76 4.21 -3.82
CA HIS A 83 -24.41 3.32 -2.87
C HIS A 83 -24.04 3.65 -1.43
N LYS A 84 -24.93 3.29 -0.52
CA LYS A 84 -24.85 3.66 0.90
C LYS A 84 -23.54 3.26 1.57
N PRO A 85 -23.00 2.02 1.46
CA PRO A 85 -21.74 1.66 2.12
C PRO A 85 -20.55 2.53 1.75
N ALA A 86 -20.44 2.93 0.48
CA ALA A 86 -19.33 3.81 0.05
C ALA A 86 -19.46 5.21 0.63
N VAL A 87 -20.67 5.78 0.64
CA VAL A 87 -20.91 7.11 1.21
C VAL A 87 -20.62 7.12 2.69
N GLU A 88 -21.16 6.17 3.46
CA GLU A 88 -20.95 6.07 4.90
C GLU A 88 -19.47 5.84 5.28
N LEU A 89 -18.74 5.05 4.49
CA LEU A 89 -17.30 4.85 4.69
C LEU A 89 -16.54 6.14 4.41
N ALA A 90 -16.84 6.84 3.32
CA ALA A 90 -16.20 8.11 2.98
C ALA A 90 -16.44 9.18 4.07
N GLU A 91 -17.68 9.32 4.56
CA GLU A 91 -18.02 10.24 5.64
C GLU A 91 -17.22 9.95 6.93
N LYS A 92 -17.12 8.68 7.32
CA LYS A 92 -16.33 8.25 8.48
C LYS A 92 -14.84 8.54 8.29
N LEU A 93 -14.28 8.24 7.12
CA LEU A 93 -12.87 8.52 6.84
C LEU A 93 -12.58 10.02 6.92
N ILE A 94 -13.38 10.85 6.26
CA ILE A 94 -13.21 12.31 6.26
C ILE A 94 -13.34 12.89 7.67
N SER A 95 -14.17 12.31 8.54
CA SER A 95 -14.33 12.78 9.92
C SER A 95 -13.08 12.64 10.79
N ILE A 96 -12.17 11.74 10.44
CA ILE A 96 -10.91 11.48 11.19
C ILE A 96 -9.65 11.95 10.47
N LEU A 97 -9.78 12.38 9.21
CA LEU A 97 -8.66 12.87 8.40
C LEU A 97 -8.42 14.38 8.62
N PRO A 98 -7.24 14.92 8.27
CA PRO A 98 -6.98 16.34 8.26
C PRO A 98 -8.02 17.13 7.45
N LYS A 99 -8.36 18.35 7.88
CA LYS A 99 -9.45 19.16 7.29
C LYS A 99 -9.31 19.47 5.79
N ASN A 100 -8.11 19.43 5.25
CA ASN A 100 -7.85 19.60 3.82
C ASN A 100 -8.19 18.34 2.98
N GLN A 101 -8.45 17.18 3.61
CA GLN A 101 -8.88 15.96 2.97
C GLN A 101 -10.41 15.95 2.88
N GLN A 102 -10.96 16.10 1.67
CA GLN A 102 -12.40 16.31 1.48
C GLN A 102 -13.09 15.23 0.63
N LYS A 103 -12.33 14.40 -0.06
CA LYS A 103 -12.85 13.37 -0.96
C LYS A 103 -12.08 12.06 -0.79
N VAL A 104 -12.79 10.96 -0.95
CA VAL A 104 -12.23 9.61 -0.96
C VAL A 104 -12.33 9.05 -2.38
N PHE A 105 -11.26 8.49 -2.87
CA PHE A 105 -11.23 7.72 -4.11
C PHE A 105 -11.02 6.24 -3.76
N PHE A 106 -11.92 5.38 -4.19
CA PHE A 106 -11.82 3.94 -3.96
C PHE A 106 -11.07 3.25 -5.08
N SER A 107 -10.25 2.28 -4.73
CA SER A 107 -9.47 1.43 -5.63
C SER A 107 -9.50 -0.02 -5.12
N ASP A 108 -9.04 -0.97 -5.93
CA ASP A 108 -9.18 -2.40 -5.64
C ASP A 108 -8.21 -2.90 -4.55
N ASN A 109 -7.05 -2.26 -4.43
CA ASN A 109 -5.99 -2.64 -3.47
C ASN A 109 -5.01 -1.47 -3.25
N GLY A 110 -4.04 -1.67 -2.34
CA GLY A 110 -3.04 -0.64 -2.02
C GLY A 110 -2.19 -0.22 -3.21
N SER A 111 -1.73 -1.16 -4.02
CA SER A 111 -0.89 -0.87 -5.19
C SER A 111 -1.61 -0.01 -6.23
N THR A 112 -2.87 -0.34 -6.54
CA THR A 112 -3.69 0.46 -7.48
C THR A 112 -4.08 1.82 -6.88
N ALA A 113 -4.25 1.92 -5.55
CA ALA A 113 -4.44 3.21 -4.89
C ALA A 113 -3.21 4.12 -5.06
N VAL A 114 -2.02 3.58 -4.90
CA VAL A 114 -0.74 4.29 -5.14
C VAL A 114 -0.60 4.72 -6.60
N GLU A 115 -0.92 3.83 -7.56
CA GLU A 115 -0.95 4.19 -9.00
C GLU A 115 -1.84 5.40 -9.26
N ILE A 116 -3.04 5.39 -8.70
CA ILE A 116 -4.00 6.47 -8.89
C ILE A 116 -3.51 7.76 -8.23
N ALA A 117 -2.94 7.69 -7.02
CA ALA A 117 -2.38 8.85 -6.33
C ALA A 117 -1.23 9.50 -7.14
N ILE A 118 -0.31 8.70 -7.65
CA ILE A 118 0.78 9.17 -8.52
C ILE A 118 0.21 9.82 -9.79
N LYS A 119 -0.74 9.16 -10.46
CA LYS A 119 -1.39 9.70 -11.67
C LYS A 119 -2.12 11.01 -11.39
N MET A 120 -2.81 11.14 -10.25
CA MET A 120 -3.49 12.36 -9.84
C MET A 120 -2.48 13.51 -9.63
N ALA A 121 -1.35 13.24 -8.98
CA ALA A 121 -0.31 14.24 -8.77
C ALA A 121 0.29 14.73 -10.10
N LEU A 122 0.62 13.81 -11.01
CA LEU A 122 1.14 14.15 -12.34
C LEU A 122 0.11 14.93 -13.17
N GLN A 123 -1.16 14.49 -13.16
CA GLN A 123 -2.26 15.15 -13.88
C GLN A 123 -2.53 16.56 -13.35
N TYR A 124 -2.44 16.76 -12.03
CA TYR A 124 -2.61 18.07 -11.41
C TYR A 124 -1.61 19.09 -11.97
N PHE A 125 -0.33 18.74 -12.03
CA PHE A 125 0.70 19.64 -12.57
C PHE A 125 0.61 19.80 -14.08
N PHE A 126 0.25 18.74 -14.80
CA PHE A 126 -0.03 18.83 -16.24
C PHE A 126 -1.15 19.84 -16.54
N ASN A 127 -2.25 19.81 -15.78
CA ASN A 127 -3.37 20.75 -15.95
C ASN A 127 -2.99 22.18 -15.61
N LYS A 128 -1.96 22.39 -14.78
CA LYS A 128 -1.39 23.73 -14.48
C LYS A 128 -0.37 24.21 -15.51
N GLY A 129 -0.04 23.38 -16.50
CA GLY A 129 1.02 23.66 -17.45
C GLY A 129 2.44 23.52 -16.91
N GLU A 130 2.59 22.86 -15.74
CA GLU A 130 3.87 22.59 -15.09
C GLU A 130 4.40 21.20 -15.47
N LYS A 131 5.69 21.11 -15.83
CA LYS A 131 6.34 19.84 -16.20
C LYS A 131 6.99 19.18 -14.99
N ARG A 132 6.18 18.62 -14.08
CA ARG A 132 6.64 17.86 -12.91
C ARG A 132 6.35 16.38 -13.09
N PHE A 133 7.39 15.59 -13.37
CA PHE A 133 7.26 14.15 -13.68
C PHE A 133 8.00 13.27 -12.67
N THR A 134 8.68 13.84 -11.70
CA THR A 134 9.46 13.11 -10.71
C THR A 134 8.63 12.91 -9.44
N VAL A 135 8.74 11.73 -8.85
CA VAL A 135 8.21 11.40 -7.53
C VAL A 135 9.37 11.24 -6.57
N ILE A 136 9.22 11.66 -5.32
CA ILE A 136 10.17 11.39 -4.23
C ILE A 136 9.61 10.24 -3.39
N ALA A 137 10.48 9.33 -2.94
CA ALA A 137 10.17 8.28 -1.99
C ALA A 137 11.35 8.03 -1.05
N PHE A 138 11.13 7.34 0.07
CA PHE A 138 12.24 6.89 0.91
C PHE A 138 13.00 5.71 0.31
N GLU A 139 14.27 5.60 0.64
CA GLU A 139 15.04 4.37 0.46
C GLU A 139 14.36 3.24 1.24
N GLY A 140 14.35 2.03 0.68
CA GLY A 140 13.74 0.87 1.32
C GLY A 140 12.21 0.87 1.41
N ALA A 141 11.51 1.88 0.87
CA ALA A 141 10.04 1.91 0.87
C ALA A 141 9.41 0.77 0.06
N PHE A 142 8.20 0.37 0.42
CA PHE A 142 7.37 -0.54 -0.36
C PHE A 142 5.96 0.03 -0.53
N HIS A 143 5.57 0.26 -1.77
CA HIS A 143 4.28 0.89 -2.11
C HIS A 143 3.39 -0.01 -2.98
N GLY A 144 3.86 -1.20 -3.36
CA GLY A 144 3.14 -2.16 -4.18
C GLY A 144 3.91 -2.61 -5.42
N ASP A 145 3.29 -3.47 -6.23
CA ASP A 145 3.93 -4.19 -7.34
C ASP A 145 3.42 -3.81 -8.73
N THR A 146 2.48 -2.88 -8.84
CA THR A 146 2.18 -2.26 -10.14
C THR A 146 3.32 -1.32 -10.54
N PHE A 147 3.51 -1.04 -11.84
CA PHE A 147 4.69 -0.33 -12.32
C PHE A 147 4.96 1.02 -11.64
N GLY A 148 3.94 1.83 -11.39
CA GLY A 148 4.11 3.10 -10.68
C GLY A 148 4.38 2.92 -9.19
N ALA A 149 3.67 2.02 -8.52
CA ALA A 149 3.91 1.69 -7.12
C ALA A 149 5.28 1.02 -6.93
N MET A 150 5.67 0.11 -7.83
CA MET A 150 6.99 -0.51 -7.87
C MET A 150 8.09 0.52 -8.08
N ALA A 151 7.88 1.50 -8.96
CA ALA A 151 8.85 2.59 -9.15
C ALA A 151 9.10 3.39 -7.87
N ALA A 152 8.06 3.64 -7.08
CA ALA A 152 8.16 4.31 -5.78
C ALA A 152 8.76 3.40 -4.69
N SER A 153 8.71 2.07 -4.85
CA SER A 153 9.34 1.11 -3.93
C SER A 153 10.86 1.14 -4.06
N GLY A 154 11.57 1.03 -2.94
CA GLY A 154 13.03 1.09 -2.89
C GLY A 154 13.73 -0.27 -2.82
N ILE A 155 13.00 -1.37 -2.92
CA ILE A 155 13.53 -2.74 -2.75
C ILE A 155 14.02 -3.26 -4.11
N SER A 156 15.29 -3.11 -4.40
CA SER A 156 15.90 -3.42 -5.71
C SER A 156 15.72 -4.88 -6.17
N PHE A 157 15.74 -5.83 -5.25
CA PHE A 157 15.55 -7.26 -5.58
C PHE A 157 14.25 -7.53 -6.34
N PHE A 158 13.17 -6.83 -6.00
CA PHE A 158 11.87 -6.99 -6.68
C PHE A 158 11.72 -6.12 -7.94
N THR A 159 12.59 -5.14 -8.13
CA THR A 159 12.44 -4.13 -9.18
C THR A 159 13.49 -4.25 -10.29
N GLU A 160 14.56 -5.02 -10.08
CA GLU A 160 15.74 -5.06 -10.98
C GLU A 160 15.37 -5.39 -12.43
N ALA A 161 14.52 -6.38 -12.65
CA ALA A 161 14.12 -6.79 -14.00
C ALA A 161 13.26 -5.76 -14.76
N PHE A 162 12.74 -4.75 -14.07
CA PHE A 162 11.78 -3.77 -14.62
C PHE A 162 12.32 -2.35 -14.66
N GLN A 163 13.56 -2.12 -14.21
CA GLN A 163 14.12 -0.77 -13.98
C GLN A 163 14.01 0.17 -15.19
N GLU A 164 14.22 -0.33 -16.38
CA GLU A 164 14.14 0.49 -17.62
C GLU A 164 12.71 1.00 -17.93
N HIS A 165 11.70 0.41 -17.33
CA HIS A 165 10.28 0.74 -17.56
C HIS A 165 9.64 1.52 -16.40
N LEU A 166 10.39 1.78 -15.32
CA LEU A 166 9.86 2.43 -14.13
C LEU A 166 9.83 3.96 -14.28
N LEU A 167 8.88 4.58 -13.57
CA LEU A 167 8.83 6.03 -13.43
C LEU A 167 10.11 6.56 -12.77
N LYS A 168 10.47 7.80 -13.10
CA LYS A 168 11.57 8.49 -12.44
C LYS A 168 11.22 8.80 -10.99
N VAL A 169 11.90 8.14 -10.06
CA VAL A 169 11.76 8.35 -8.62
C VAL A 169 13.10 8.72 -8.03
N VAL A 170 13.13 9.79 -7.24
CA VAL A 170 14.29 10.21 -6.45
C VAL A 170 14.13 9.66 -5.04
N ARG A 171 15.11 8.91 -4.56
CA ARG A 171 15.09 8.33 -3.23
C ARG A 171 15.88 9.17 -2.25
N ILE A 172 15.31 9.37 -1.08
CA ILE A 172 15.95 10.06 0.04
C ILE A 172 16.07 9.10 1.24
N PRO A 173 17.07 9.27 2.11
CA PRO A 173 17.22 8.39 3.26
C PRO A 173 16.02 8.50 4.20
N LEU A 174 15.69 7.39 4.87
CA LEU A 174 14.70 7.37 5.93
C LEU A 174 15.17 8.23 7.11
N PRO A 175 14.28 9.00 7.78
CA PRO A 175 14.66 9.77 8.95
C PRO A 175 15.32 8.93 10.04
N GLN A 176 16.39 9.44 10.60
CA GLN A 176 17.12 8.84 11.71
C GLN A 176 17.23 9.84 12.85
N LYS A 177 17.01 9.38 14.08
CA LYS A 177 17.02 10.23 15.28
C LYS A 177 18.26 11.13 15.35
N GLY A 178 18.05 12.43 15.41
CA GLY A 178 19.10 13.44 15.49
C GLY A 178 19.86 13.73 14.19
N SER A 179 19.47 13.12 13.07
CA SER A 179 20.04 13.36 11.75
C SER A 179 19.18 14.32 10.92
N LYS A 180 19.82 15.24 10.21
CA LYS A 180 19.14 16.13 9.24
C LYS A 180 19.26 15.65 7.79
N ALA A 181 19.86 14.48 7.58
CA ALA A 181 20.18 13.97 6.23
C ALA A 181 18.92 13.84 5.33
N SER A 182 17.79 13.39 5.88
CA SER A 182 16.54 13.25 5.12
C SER A 182 15.97 14.60 4.69
N ALA A 183 15.99 15.60 5.60
CA ALA A 183 15.51 16.94 5.31
C ALA A 183 16.40 17.66 4.28
N GLU A 184 17.72 17.53 4.38
CA GLU A 184 18.68 18.06 3.43
C GLU A 184 18.54 17.40 2.05
N ALA A 185 18.43 16.07 2.01
CA ALA A 185 18.19 15.31 0.79
C ALA A 185 16.87 15.70 0.12
N LEU A 186 15.80 15.89 0.90
CA LEU A 186 14.51 16.35 0.38
C LEU A 186 14.60 17.74 -0.24
N ARG A 187 15.23 18.71 0.44
CA ARG A 187 15.44 20.07 -0.11
C ARG A 187 16.23 20.02 -1.41
N LYS A 188 17.30 19.24 -1.46
CA LYS A 188 18.11 19.05 -2.65
C LYS A 188 17.31 18.43 -3.79
N ALA A 189 16.57 17.35 -3.52
CA ALA A 189 15.74 16.68 -4.52
C ALA A 189 14.66 17.62 -5.10
N ILE A 190 14.05 18.45 -4.25
CA ILE A 190 13.07 19.45 -4.69
C ILE A 190 13.71 20.50 -5.62
N ALA A 191 14.87 21.03 -5.24
CA ALA A 191 15.58 22.05 -6.02
C ALA A 191 16.03 21.51 -7.39
N GLU A 192 16.53 20.29 -7.44
CA GLU A 192 17.11 19.71 -8.66
C GLU A 192 16.05 19.11 -9.61
N HIS A 193 14.92 18.62 -9.10
CA HIS A 193 14.00 17.80 -9.88
C HIS A 193 12.58 18.35 -9.99
N GLN A 194 12.20 19.36 -9.20
CA GLN A 194 10.83 19.92 -9.17
C GLN A 194 9.76 18.81 -9.16
N PRO A 195 9.74 17.95 -8.12
CA PRO A 195 8.90 16.76 -8.10
C PRO A 195 7.41 17.11 -8.03
N ALA A 196 6.57 16.20 -8.56
CA ALA A 196 5.12 16.27 -8.43
C ALA A 196 4.66 15.83 -7.04
N ALA A 197 5.24 14.76 -6.50
CA ALA A 197 4.79 14.18 -5.25
C ALA A 197 5.94 13.66 -4.40
N PHE A 198 5.70 13.59 -3.10
CA PHE A 198 6.46 12.82 -2.12
C PHE A 198 5.55 11.77 -1.50
N ILE A 199 5.87 10.48 -1.72
CA ILE A 199 5.15 9.33 -1.18
C ILE A 199 5.97 8.65 -0.11
N PHE A 200 5.32 8.19 0.96
CA PHE A 200 5.98 7.59 2.12
C PHE A 200 5.06 6.62 2.87
N GLU A 201 5.65 5.67 3.59
CA GLU A 201 4.95 4.87 4.60
C GLU A 201 4.97 5.64 5.92
N ALA A 202 3.80 5.98 6.46
CA ALA A 202 3.70 6.83 7.64
C ALA A 202 4.24 6.12 8.89
N LEU A 203 5.35 6.63 9.44
CA LEU A 203 6.02 6.24 10.69
C LEU A 203 6.68 4.85 10.70
N VAL A 204 6.28 3.92 9.83
CA VAL A 204 6.84 2.56 9.81
C VAL A 204 7.01 2.09 8.38
N GLN A 205 8.23 1.76 7.98
CA GLN A 205 8.48 0.99 6.76
C GLN A 205 8.33 -0.51 7.04
N GLY A 206 7.20 -1.09 6.64
CA GLY A 206 6.87 -2.47 6.96
C GLY A 206 7.81 -3.49 6.29
N ALA A 207 7.93 -3.44 4.97
CA ALA A 207 8.68 -4.42 4.18
C ALA A 207 10.21 -4.32 4.38
N SER A 208 10.73 -3.19 4.82
CA SER A 208 12.15 -2.98 5.13
C SER A 208 12.55 -3.36 6.56
N GLY A 209 11.86 -4.30 7.16
CA GLY A 209 12.19 -4.80 8.50
C GLY A 209 11.62 -3.94 9.63
N MET A 210 10.46 -3.35 9.43
CA MET A 210 9.73 -2.56 10.44
C MET A 210 10.54 -1.38 10.98
N GLN A 211 11.16 -0.62 10.09
CA GLN A 211 11.93 0.56 10.48
C GLN A 211 10.98 1.68 10.90
N ILE A 212 11.12 2.13 12.14
CA ILE A 212 10.27 3.16 12.75
C ILE A 212 11.02 4.49 12.79
N TYR A 213 10.35 5.59 12.46
CA TYR A 213 10.85 6.95 12.59
C TYR A 213 9.83 7.86 13.29
N SER A 214 10.26 9.05 13.75
CA SER A 214 9.42 9.88 14.61
C SER A 214 8.37 10.69 13.83
N PRO A 215 7.22 11.01 14.46
CA PRO A 215 6.26 11.95 13.89
C PRO A 215 6.86 13.34 13.62
N GLU A 216 7.74 13.82 14.48
CA GLU A 216 8.38 15.13 14.37
C GLU A 216 9.26 15.21 13.12
N ASP A 217 10.01 14.14 12.82
CA ASP A 217 10.81 14.06 11.58
C ASP A 217 9.90 14.06 10.35
N LEU A 218 8.77 13.34 10.39
CA LEU A 218 7.79 13.36 9.29
C LEU A 218 7.18 14.74 9.11
N ASP A 219 6.77 15.40 10.18
CA ASP A 219 6.19 16.75 10.13
C ASP A 219 7.16 17.77 9.53
N GLU A 220 8.47 17.70 9.85
CA GLU A 220 9.50 18.51 9.21
C GLU A 220 9.53 18.28 7.69
N LEU A 221 9.53 17.01 7.25
CA LEU A 221 9.57 16.67 5.82
C LEU A 221 8.30 17.11 5.09
N LEU A 222 7.13 16.93 5.69
CA LEU A 222 5.85 17.37 5.13
C LEU A 222 5.81 18.90 4.99
N SER A 223 6.29 19.63 5.99
CA SER A 223 6.41 21.10 5.94
C SER A 223 7.31 21.55 4.80
N ILE A 224 8.48 20.91 4.62
CA ILE A 224 9.40 21.19 3.51
C ILE A 224 8.70 20.94 2.17
N ALA A 225 8.06 19.79 1.99
CA ALA A 225 7.41 19.40 0.75
C ALA A 225 6.26 20.38 0.40
N GLN A 226 5.36 20.65 1.34
CA GLN A 226 4.20 21.52 1.16
C GLN A 226 4.59 22.97 0.87
N THR A 227 5.57 23.53 1.60
CA THR A 227 6.07 24.88 1.38
C THR A 227 6.63 25.06 -0.04
N ASN A 228 7.15 23.99 -0.64
CA ASN A 228 7.68 23.98 -2.00
C ASN A 228 6.66 23.48 -3.05
N GLY A 229 5.38 23.34 -2.67
CA GLY A 229 4.30 22.94 -3.57
C GLY A 229 4.41 21.52 -4.09
N VAL A 230 5.03 20.63 -3.33
CA VAL A 230 5.06 19.19 -3.62
C VAL A 230 3.84 18.54 -2.97
N ILE A 231 3.11 17.71 -3.70
CA ILE A 231 1.96 16.96 -3.18
C ILE A 231 2.47 15.83 -2.27
N THR A 232 1.84 15.65 -1.09
CA THR A 232 2.19 14.61 -0.11
C THR A 232 1.00 13.69 0.16
#